data_83f221198ea35026a2084a82c361dcc8
#
_entry.id   83f221198ea35026a2084a82c361dcc8
#
_cell.length_a   1.000
_cell.length_b   1.000
_cell.length_c   1.000
_cell.angle_alpha   90.00
_cell.angle_beta   90.00
_cell.angle_gamma   90.00
#
_symmetry.space_group_name_H-M   'P 1'
#
loop_
_entity.id
_entity.type
_entity.pdbx_description
1 polymer ?
#
loop_
_entity_poly.entity_id
_entity_poly.type
_entity_poly.pdbx_seq_one_letter_code
_entity_poly.pdbx_strand_id
1 'polypeptide(L)'
;MKNKKVIIGLTGEICAGKGTIVKYLEQKHGAASYRFSTMLRDLLARLYLPVSRENMQNISTAIRQYLGEDILAKVIAEDVKKDTNNVIVVDGVRRSPDIKYLREIPGFKLVRIVGDPETRFTRLLARKENPGDETKTYGQFIEDHKKEADSQVPIVMAQAELEINNNGSLEDLYKQVDQIILNS
;
A
#
# COMPACT_ATOMS: atom_id res chain seq x y z
N MET A 1 10.14 -11.22 -27.47
CA MET A 1 10.71 -11.03 -26.11
C MET A 1 9.54 -11.16 -25.14
N LYS A 2 9.61 -12.05 -24.14
CA LYS A 2 8.59 -12.06 -23.08
C LYS A 2 8.74 -10.73 -22.33
N ASN A 3 7.71 -9.89 -22.34
CA ASN A 3 7.69 -8.69 -21.51
C ASN A 3 7.95 -9.13 -20.06
N LYS A 4 8.98 -8.58 -19.46
CA LYS A 4 9.37 -8.88 -18.08
C LYS A 4 8.26 -8.35 -17.17
N LYS A 5 7.70 -9.21 -16.34
CA LYS A 5 6.67 -8.83 -15.37
C LYS A 5 7.29 -7.92 -14.30
N VAL A 6 6.70 -6.75 -14.07
CA VAL A 6 7.11 -5.77 -13.06
C VAL A 6 6.09 -5.79 -11.94
N ILE A 7 6.54 -6.05 -10.72
CA ILE A 7 5.67 -6.10 -9.54
C ILE A 7 6.19 -5.10 -8.51
N ILE A 8 5.39 -4.11 -8.18
CA ILE A 8 5.75 -3.02 -7.27
C ILE A 8 4.95 -3.15 -5.98
N GLY A 9 5.62 -3.42 -4.86
CA GLY A 9 5.04 -3.28 -3.53
C GLY A 9 5.21 -1.84 -3.04
N LEU A 10 4.13 -1.16 -2.67
CA LEU A 10 4.18 0.20 -2.15
C LEU A 10 4.09 0.22 -0.63
N THR A 11 5.08 0.82 0.01
CA THR A 11 5.07 1.14 1.43
C THR A 11 5.30 2.62 1.67
N GLY A 12 4.84 3.13 2.78
CA GLY A 12 4.97 4.56 3.13
C GLY A 12 3.87 4.97 4.11
N GLU A 13 4.15 6.00 4.85
CA GLU A 13 3.27 6.52 5.89
C GLU A 13 1.94 7.05 5.36
N ILE A 14 1.04 7.41 6.27
CA ILE A 14 -0.27 7.99 5.93
C ILE A 14 -0.07 9.23 5.04
N CYS A 15 -0.87 9.34 3.97
CA CYS A 15 -0.85 10.43 2.99
C CYS A 15 0.48 10.66 2.24
N ALA A 16 1.39 9.68 2.23
CA ALA A 16 2.62 9.76 1.43
C ALA A 16 2.38 9.77 -0.09
N GLY A 17 1.18 9.39 -0.58
CA GLY A 17 0.81 9.43 -2.01
C GLY A 17 0.69 8.07 -2.69
N LYS A 18 0.66 6.96 -1.93
CA LYS A 18 0.50 5.61 -2.48
C LYS A 18 -0.66 5.49 -3.46
N GLY A 19 -1.86 5.95 -3.05
CA GLY A 19 -3.05 5.88 -3.89
C GLY A 19 -2.95 6.68 -5.20
N THR A 20 -2.21 7.78 -5.21
CA THR A 20 -1.92 8.57 -6.42
C THR A 20 -1.06 7.76 -7.41
N ILE A 21 -0.03 7.08 -6.90
CA ILE A 21 0.84 6.20 -7.69
C ILE A 21 0.05 5.01 -8.25
N VAL A 22 -0.79 4.36 -7.42
CA VAL A 22 -1.64 3.26 -7.89
C VAL A 22 -2.51 3.70 -9.07
N LYS A 23 -3.26 4.80 -8.92
CA LYS A 23 -4.10 5.35 -10.00
C LYS A 23 -3.30 5.67 -11.26
N TYR A 24 -2.13 6.23 -11.12
CA TYR A 24 -1.26 6.54 -12.26
C TYR A 24 -0.80 5.28 -12.98
N LEU A 25 -0.37 4.25 -12.23
CA LEU A 25 0.05 2.96 -12.81
C LEU A 25 -1.10 2.26 -13.52
N GLU A 26 -2.32 2.28 -12.94
CA GLU A 26 -3.52 1.73 -13.57
C GLU A 26 -3.84 2.46 -14.91
N GLN A 27 -3.84 3.79 -14.87
CA GLN A 27 -4.26 4.61 -16.01
C GLN A 27 -3.23 4.63 -17.16
N LYS A 28 -1.95 4.74 -16.83
CA LYS A 28 -0.89 4.90 -17.83
C LYS A 28 -0.26 3.58 -18.27
N HIS A 29 -0.08 2.66 -17.35
CA HIS A 29 0.63 1.41 -17.61
C HIS A 29 -0.28 0.18 -17.61
N GLY A 30 -1.61 0.37 -17.45
CA GLY A 30 -2.57 -0.75 -17.39
C GLY A 30 -2.29 -1.72 -16.25
N ALA A 31 -1.76 -1.22 -15.12
CA ALA A 31 -1.39 -2.07 -14.01
C ALA A 31 -2.62 -2.70 -13.34
N ALA A 32 -2.49 -3.98 -12.97
CA ALA A 32 -3.39 -4.58 -12.00
C ALA A 32 -3.00 -4.13 -10.58
N SER A 33 -3.98 -3.81 -9.73
CA SER A 33 -3.72 -3.37 -8.37
C SER A 33 -4.28 -4.34 -7.34
N TYR A 34 -3.49 -4.64 -6.32
CA TYR A 34 -3.87 -5.45 -5.18
C TYR A 34 -3.69 -4.66 -3.89
N ARG A 35 -4.62 -4.81 -2.95
CA ARG A 35 -4.59 -4.14 -1.67
C ARG A 35 -5.02 -5.08 -0.56
N PHE A 36 -4.26 -5.17 0.53
CA PHE A 36 -4.60 -6.01 1.68
C PHE A 36 -6.00 -5.74 2.24
N SER A 37 -6.43 -4.47 2.25
CA SER A 37 -7.76 -4.11 2.74
C SER A 37 -8.91 -4.56 1.83
N THR A 38 -8.67 -4.85 0.56
CA THR A 38 -9.72 -5.34 -0.36
C THR A 38 -10.21 -6.71 0.06
N MET A 39 -9.30 -7.64 0.35
CA MET A 39 -9.67 -8.97 0.84
C MET A 39 -10.55 -8.92 2.11
N LEU A 40 -10.20 -8.01 3.02
CA LEU A 40 -10.98 -7.85 4.26
C LEU A 40 -12.38 -7.27 3.97
N ARG A 41 -12.49 -6.34 3.02
CA ARG A 41 -13.78 -5.79 2.56
C ARG A 41 -14.65 -6.85 1.92
N ASP A 42 -14.06 -7.70 1.08
CA ASP A 42 -14.77 -8.78 0.41
C ASP A 42 -15.32 -9.80 1.43
N LEU A 43 -14.51 -10.13 2.43
CA LEU A 43 -14.96 -11.00 3.53
C LEU A 43 -16.10 -10.38 4.34
N LEU A 44 -15.99 -9.09 4.70
CA LEU A 44 -17.06 -8.38 5.41
C LEU A 44 -18.33 -8.31 4.57
N ALA A 45 -18.22 -8.02 3.29
CA ALA A 45 -19.35 -7.99 2.37
C ALA A 45 -20.02 -9.37 2.27
N ARG A 46 -19.22 -10.45 2.20
CA ARG A 46 -19.76 -11.82 2.17
C ARG A 46 -20.46 -12.22 3.47
N LEU A 47 -20.02 -11.67 4.60
CA LEU A 47 -20.62 -11.86 5.91
C LEU A 47 -21.79 -10.90 6.18
N TYR A 48 -22.14 -10.03 5.24
CA TYR A 48 -23.16 -8.98 5.37
C TYR A 48 -22.90 -8.03 6.55
N LEU A 49 -21.62 -7.79 6.87
CA LEU A 49 -21.21 -6.87 7.93
C LEU A 49 -20.80 -5.51 7.35
N PRO A 50 -21.04 -4.40 8.08
CA PRO A 50 -20.63 -3.08 7.66
C PRO A 50 -19.11 -3.00 7.48
N VAL A 51 -18.66 -2.30 6.43
CA VAL A 51 -17.23 -1.99 6.22
C VAL A 51 -16.84 -0.82 7.13
N SER A 52 -16.70 -1.09 8.41
CA SER A 52 -16.19 -0.15 9.41
C SER A 52 -14.71 -0.41 9.70
N ARG A 53 -14.02 0.59 10.27
CA ARG A 53 -12.63 0.43 10.72
C ARG A 53 -12.52 -0.69 11.75
N GLU A 54 -13.46 -0.76 12.69
CA GLU A 54 -13.52 -1.79 13.73
C GLU A 54 -13.66 -3.18 13.13
N ASN A 55 -14.65 -3.41 12.25
CA ASN A 55 -14.86 -4.70 11.61
C ASN A 55 -13.67 -5.13 10.74
N MET A 56 -13.05 -4.17 10.03
CA MET A 56 -11.82 -4.42 9.27
C MET A 56 -10.66 -4.88 10.17
N GLN A 57 -10.50 -4.24 11.31
CA GLN A 57 -9.47 -4.60 12.27
C GLN A 57 -9.76 -5.96 12.93
N ASN A 58 -10.98 -6.19 13.37
CA ASN A 58 -11.39 -7.44 14.01
C ASN A 58 -11.20 -8.64 13.09
N ILE A 59 -11.64 -8.55 11.83
CA ILE A 59 -11.48 -9.66 10.89
C ILE A 59 -10.00 -9.87 10.52
N SER A 60 -9.23 -8.81 10.38
CA SER A 60 -7.78 -8.91 10.13
C SER A 60 -7.06 -9.59 11.30
N THR A 61 -7.39 -9.23 12.53
CA THR A 61 -6.83 -9.83 13.75
C THR A 61 -7.21 -11.30 13.85
N ALA A 62 -8.49 -11.64 13.69
CA ALA A 62 -8.97 -13.01 13.76
C ALA A 62 -8.29 -13.90 12.70
N ILE A 63 -8.22 -13.45 11.44
CA ILE A 63 -7.58 -14.20 10.36
C ILE A 63 -6.11 -14.46 10.68
N ARG A 64 -5.37 -13.46 11.13
CA ARG A 64 -3.96 -13.60 11.47
C ARG A 64 -3.75 -14.51 12.68
N GLN A 65 -4.57 -14.35 13.70
CA GLN A 65 -4.46 -15.14 14.93
C GLN A 65 -4.72 -16.63 14.71
N TYR A 66 -5.73 -16.98 13.92
CA TYR A 66 -6.17 -18.37 13.76
C TYR A 66 -5.61 -19.06 12.52
N LEU A 67 -5.24 -18.31 11.46
CA LEU A 67 -4.75 -18.88 10.20
C LEU A 67 -3.27 -18.56 9.93
N GLY A 68 -2.65 -17.74 10.78
CA GLY A 68 -1.23 -17.36 10.69
C GLY A 68 -1.01 -15.90 10.29
N GLU A 69 0.03 -15.30 10.89
CA GLU A 69 0.37 -13.88 10.71
C GLU A 69 0.62 -13.47 9.26
N ASP A 70 1.06 -14.41 8.44
CA ASP A 70 1.43 -14.19 7.04
C ASP A 70 0.38 -14.66 6.02
N ILE A 71 -0.80 -15.13 6.48
CA ILE A 71 -1.83 -15.68 5.59
C ILE A 71 -2.29 -14.69 4.53
N LEU A 72 -2.50 -13.41 4.88
CA LEU A 72 -2.93 -12.38 3.94
C LEU A 72 -1.85 -12.11 2.88
N ALA A 73 -0.57 -12.19 3.27
CA ALA A 73 0.55 -12.07 2.34
C ALA A 73 0.60 -13.25 1.35
N LYS A 74 0.32 -14.47 1.82
CA LYS A 74 0.20 -15.65 0.95
C LYS A 74 -0.90 -15.47 -0.09
N VAL A 75 -2.08 -15.02 0.33
CA VAL A 75 -3.22 -14.81 -0.58
C VAL A 75 -2.83 -13.79 -1.67
N ILE A 76 -2.32 -12.63 -1.31
CA ILE A 76 -1.89 -11.64 -2.31
C ILE A 76 -0.81 -12.19 -3.23
N ALA A 77 0.18 -12.90 -2.69
CA ALA A 77 1.24 -13.48 -3.52
C ALA A 77 0.71 -14.50 -4.53
N GLU A 78 -0.27 -15.33 -4.13
CA GLU A 78 -0.91 -16.28 -5.05
C GLU A 78 -1.76 -15.57 -6.12
N ASP A 79 -2.47 -14.50 -5.76
CA ASP A 79 -3.22 -13.68 -6.73
C ASP A 79 -2.26 -13.02 -7.73
N VAL A 80 -1.17 -12.42 -7.27
CA VAL A 80 -0.12 -11.81 -8.10
C VAL A 80 0.55 -12.83 -9.02
N LYS A 81 0.81 -14.05 -8.55
CA LYS A 81 1.39 -15.13 -9.37
C LYS A 81 0.46 -15.52 -10.53
N LYS A 82 -0.85 -15.59 -10.27
CA LYS A 82 -1.87 -15.97 -11.26
C LYS A 82 -2.22 -14.84 -12.24
N ASP A 83 -1.97 -13.61 -11.87
CA ASP A 83 -2.24 -12.45 -12.72
C ASP A 83 -1.35 -12.46 -13.96
N THR A 84 -1.91 -12.13 -15.12
CA THR A 84 -1.21 -12.11 -16.41
C THR A 84 -0.77 -10.71 -16.85
N ASN A 85 -1.09 -9.66 -16.08
CA ASN A 85 -0.68 -8.30 -16.39
C ASN A 85 0.85 -8.15 -16.29
N ASN A 86 1.41 -7.34 -17.18
CA ASN A 86 2.84 -7.06 -17.19
C ASN A 86 3.28 -6.15 -16.04
N VAL A 87 2.40 -5.27 -15.59
CA VAL A 87 2.63 -4.37 -14.45
C VAL A 87 1.61 -4.66 -13.37
N ILE A 88 2.09 -4.90 -12.15
CA ILE A 88 1.26 -5.16 -10.97
C ILE A 88 1.73 -4.26 -9.84
N VAL A 89 0.78 -3.67 -9.12
CA VAL A 89 1.06 -2.88 -7.93
C VAL A 89 0.35 -3.48 -6.71
N VAL A 90 1.09 -3.67 -5.63
CA VAL A 90 0.56 -4.12 -4.34
C VAL A 90 0.61 -2.95 -3.37
N ASP A 91 -0.56 -2.39 -3.04
CA ASP A 91 -0.69 -1.24 -2.13
C ASP A 91 -0.93 -1.69 -0.69
N GLY A 92 -0.41 -0.88 0.23
CA GLY A 92 -0.65 -1.03 1.66
C GLY A 92 0.22 -2.08 2.34
N VAL A 93 1.44 -2.30 1.84
CA VAL A 93 2.47 -3.09 2.52
C VAL A 93 2.88 -2.36 3.79
N ARG A 94 2.61 -2.93 4.96
CA ARG A 94 2.79 -2.28 6.27
C ARG A 94 3.59 -3.09 7.27
N ARG A 95 3.72 -4.40 7.07
CA ARG A 95 4.35 -5.34 8.00
C ARG A 95 5.40 -6.17 7.26
N SER A 96 6.46 -6.60 7.95
CA SER A 96 7.47 -7.46 7.37
C SER A 96 6.90 -8.78 6.81
N PRO A 97 5.91 -9.45 7.44
CA PRO A 97 5.27 -10.61 6.83
C PRO A 97 4.60 -10.33 5.48
N ASP A 98 4.14 -9.08 5.22
CA ASP A 98 3.44 -8.73 4.00
C ASP A 98 4.32 -8.86 2.74
N ILE A 99 5.64 -8.75 2.86
CA ILE A 99 6.58 -8.83 1.74
C ILE A 99 7.22 -10.20 1.57
N LYS A 100 7.05 -11.10 2.53
CA LYS A 100 7.74 -12.40 2.57
C LYS A 100 7.58 -13.20 1.27
N TYR A 101 6.35 -13.45 0.86
CA TYR A 101 6.03 -14.24 -0.33
C TYR A 101 6.12 -13.44 -1.63
N LEU A 102 5.93 -12.13 -1.57
CA LEU A 102 6.08 -11.25 -2.74
C LEU A 102 7.55 -11.20 -3.20
N ARG A 103 8.50 -11.22 -2.27
CA ARG A 103 9.94 -11.24 -2.60
C ARG A 103 10.40 -12.50 -3.33
N GLU A 104 9.66 -13.60 -3.21
CA GLU A 104 9.93 -14.83 -3.95
C GLU A 104 9.49 -14.75 -5.42
N ILE A 105 8.70 -13.74 -5.80
CA ILE A 105 8.19 -13.59 -7.15
C ILE A 105 9.20 -12.80 -8.00
N PRO A 106 9.69 -13.35 -9.12
CA PRO A 106 10.60 -12.64 -10.00
C PRO A 106 10.02 -11.31 -10.49
N GLY A 107 10.80 -10.25 -10.43
CA GLY A 107 10.39 -8.90 -10.83
C GLY A 107 9.74 -8.08 -9.71
N PHE A 108 9.61 -8.61 -8.49
CA PHE A 108 9.14 -7.84 -7.35
C PHE A 108 10.20 -6.82 -6.88
N LYS A 109 9.74 -5.60 -6.60
CA LYS A 109 10.48 -4.52 -5.96
C LYS A 109 9.63 -3.87 -4.89
N LEU A 110 10.16 -3.67 -3.70
CA LEU A 110 9.54 -2.86 -2.67
C LEU A 110 9.98 -1.41 -2.83
N VAL A 111 9.00 -0.53 -2.97
CA VAL A 111 9.20 0.91 -3.16
C VAL A 111 8.65 1.65 -1.95
N ARG A 112 9.51 2.39 -1.26
CA ARG A 112 9.07 3.31 -0.20
C ARG A 112 8.74 4.67 -0.79
N ILE A 113 7.67 5.27 -0.29
CA ILE A 113 7.26 6.62 -0.67
C ILE A 113 7.46 7.52 0.53
N VAL A 114 8.30 8.53 0.37
CA VAL A 114 8.59 9.52 1.41
C VAL A 114 7.93 10.85 1.10
N GLY A 115 7.49 11.53 2.14
CA GLY A 115 6.93 12.87 2.08
C GLY A 115 7.02 13.50 3.46
N ASP A 116 7.29 14.79 3.51
CA ASP A 116 7.42 15.53 4.77
C ASP A 116 6.12 15.47 5.58
N PRO A 117 6.20 15.35 6.91
CA PRO A 117 5.03 15.24 7.76
C PRO A 117 4.01 16.37 7.55
N GLU A 118 4.46 17.61 7.37
CA GLU A 118 3.60 18.77 7.14
C GLU A 118 2.86 18.67 5.79
N THR A 119 3.57 18.26 4.73
CA THR A 119 2.97 18.01 3.42
C THR A 119 1.93 16.91 3.48
N ARG A 120 2.22 15.82 4.19
CA ARG A 120 1.30 14.70 4.38
C ARG A 120 0.08 15.10 5.20
N PHE A 121 0.25 15.93 6.23
CA PHE A 121 -0.85 16.46 7.02
C PHE A 121 -1.78 17.36 6.19
N THR A 122 -1.22 18.27 5.39
CA THR A 122 -2.01 19.11 4.47
C THR A 122 -2.83 18.25 3.51
N ARG A 123 -2.23 17.18 2.97
CA ARG A 123 -2.94 16.21 2.10
C ARG A 123 -4.03 15.44 2.84
N LEU A 124 -3.85 15.12 4.12
CA LEU A 124 -4.87 14.49 4.95
C LEU A 124 -6.12 15.36 5.04
N LEU A 125 -5.94 16.64 5.41
CA LEU A 125 -7.05 17.58 5.55
C LEU A 125 -7.80 17.80 4.23
N ALA A 126 -7.07 17.84 3.10
CA ALA A 126 -7.67 18.02 1.77
C ALA A 126 -8.42 16.77 1.27
N ARG A 127 -7.95 15.57 1.62
CA ARG A 127 -8.46 14.28 1.11
C ARG A 127 -9.85 13.95 1.64
N LYS A 128 -10.12 14.23 2.91
CA LYS A 128 -11.40 13.96 3.61
C LYS A 128 -11.92 12.52 3.43
N GLU A 129 -11.02 11.56 3.44
CA GLU A 129 -11.37 10.15 3.15
C GLU A 129 -12.10 9.48 4.32
N ASN A 130 -11.73 9.86 5.54
CA ASN A 130 -12.38 9.33 6.73
C ASN A 130 -13.10 10.45 7.49
N PRO A 131 -14.23 10.14 8.16
CA PRO A 131 -14.89 11.11 9.03
C PRO A 131 -13.92 11.69 10.06
N GLY A 132 -13.87 13.01 10.17
CA GLY A 132 -13.00 13.74 11.11
C GLY A 132 -11.58 14.03 10.59
N ASP A 133 -11.20 13.59 9.38
CA ASP A 133 -9.90 13.96 8.79
C ASP A 133 -9.77 15.49 8.68
N GLU A 134 -10.82 16.20 8.31
CA GLU A 134 -10.85 17.67 8.11
C GLU A 134 -10.68 18.49 9.39
N THR A 135 -10.97 17.90 10.56
CA THR A 135 -10.87 18.57 11.86
C THR A 135 -9.66 18.11 12.69
N LYS A 136 -8.87 17.20 12.14
CA LYS A 136 -7.73 16.62 12.84
C LYS A 136 -6.63 17.65 13.07
N THR A 137 -6.06 17.67 14.27
CA THR A 137 -4.87 18.47 14.57
C THR A 137 -3.59 17.76 14.12
N TYR A 138 -2.51 18.53 13.93
CA TYR A 138 -1.20 17.96 13.59
C TYR A 138 -0.70 16.97 14.65
N GLY A 139 -0.92 17.28 15.94
CA GLY A 139 -0.57 16.35 17.03
C GLY A 139 -1.32 15.02 16.93
N GLN A 140 -2.62 15.04 16.66
CA GLN A 140 -3.42 13.83 16.43
C GLN A 140 -2.95 13.04 15.20
N PHE A 141 -2.55 13.75 14.14
CA PHE A 141 -1.97 13.12 12.95
C PHE A 141 -0.68 12.37 13.28
N ILE A 142 0.22 12.97 14.06
CA ILE A 142 1.46 12.32 14.49
C ILE A 142 1.18 11.12 15.41
N GLU A 143 0.21 11.22 16.33
CA GLU A 143 -0.18 10.09 17.19
C GLU A 143 -0.77 8.92 16.39
N ASP A 144 -1.46 9.18 15.28
CA ASP A 144 -1.99 8.12 14.42
C ASP A 144 -0.90 7.17 13.87
N HIS A 145 0.33 7.65 13.72
CA HIS A 145 1.47 6.83 13.27
C HIS A 145 1.89 5.77 14.30
N LYS A 146 1.53 5.96 15.56
CA LYS A 146 1.82 5.01 16.65
C LYS A 146 0.82 3.86 16.73
N LYS A 147 -0.28 3.93 15.96
CA LYS A 147 -1.30 2.87 15.96
C LYS A 147 -0.73 1.58 15.38
N GLU A 148 -1.19 0.45 15.88
CA GLU A 148 -0.68 -0.88 15.55
C GLU A 148 -0.53 -1.13 14.04
N ALA A 149 -1.53 -0.74 13.24
CA ALA A 149 -1.51 -0.94 11.80
C ALA A 149 -0.38 -0.18 11.07
N ASP A 150 0.10 0.92 11.64
CA ASP A 150 1.09 1.81 11.02
C ASP A 150 2.45 1.82 11.75
N SER A 151 2.53 1.26 12.95
CA SER A 151 3.75 1.23 13.77
C SER A 151 4.93 0.48 13.12
N GLN A 152 4.65 -0.50 12.26
CA GLN A 152 5.68 -1.28 11.57
C GLN A 152 6.09 -0.68 10.20
N VAL A 153 5.38 0.34 9.72
CA VAL A 153 5.67 0.95 8.41
C VAL A 153 7.12 1.44 8.29
N PRO A 154 7.72 2.13 9.28
CA PRO A 154 9.13 2.53 9.19
C PRO A 154 10.10 1.35 9.03
N ILE A 155 9.81 0.22 9.70
CA ILE A 155 10.61 -1.01 9.60
C ILE A 155 10.54 -1.60 8.19
N VAL A 156 9.37 -1.56 7.57
CA VAL A 156 9.17 -2.04 6.21
C VAL A 156 9.80 -1.07 5.21
N MET A 157 9.65 0.23 5.41
CA MET A 157 10.29 1.25 4.56
C MET A 157 11.81 1.11 4.54
N ALA A 158 12.43 0.74 5.66
CA ALA A 158 13.87 0.49 5.73
C ALA A 158 14.33 -0.72 4.90
N GLN A 159 13.42 -1.61 4.52
CA GLN A 159 13.68 -2.79 3.69
C GLN A 159 13.43 -2.55 2.19
N ALA A 160 13.03 -1.35 1.80
CA ALA A 160 12.72 -1.02 0.41
C ALA A 160 14.00 -0.91 -0.44
N GLU A 161 13.94 -1.47 -1.64
CA GLU A 161 15.02 -1.41 -2.63
C GLU A 161 15.03 -0.05 -3.38
N LEU A 162 13.86 0.59 -3.47
CA LEU A 162 13.68 1.84 -4.21
C LEU A 162 12.93 2.87 -3.37
N GLU A 163 13.19 4.14 -3.68
CA GLU A 163 12.53 5.28 -3.03
C GLU A 163 11.88 6.21 -4.05
N ILE A 164 10.72 6.71 -3.72
CA ILE A 164 10.05 7.82 -4.40
C ILE A 164 9.90 8.96 -3.40
N ASN A 165 10.47 10.12 -3.73
CA ASN A 165 10.27 11.36 -2.98
C ASN A 165 9.06 12.11 -3.51
N ASN A 166 8.02 12.25 -2.68
CA ASN A 166 6.77 12.91 -3.04
C ASN A 166 6.59 14.26 -2.31
N ASN A 167 7.65 15.05 -2.25
CA ASN A 167 7.60 16.44 -1.75
C ASN A 167 7.43 17.47 -2.88
N GLY A 168 7.66 17.07 -4.12
CA GLY A 168 7.55 17.89 -5.31
C GLY A 168 6.17 17.90 -5.96
N SER A 169 6.16 18.19 -7.26
CA SER A 169 4.96 18.22 -8.09
C SER A 169 4.46 16.80 -8.43
N LEU A 170 3.20 16.70 -8.91
CA LEU A 170 2.69 15.45 -9.47
C LEU A 170 3.49 14.98 -10.68
N GLU A 171 4.00 15.91 -11.49
CA GLU A 171 4.83 15.57 -12.63
C GLU A 171 6.14 14.91 -12.21
N ASP A 172 6.79 15.43 -11.17
CA ASP A 172 8.01 14.83 -10.62
C ASP A 172 7.74 13.45 -10.02
N LEU A 173 6.60 13.28 -9.36
CA LEU A 173 6.16 11.99 -8.85
C LEU A 173 6.02 10.98 -9.99
N TYR A 174 5.32 11.34 -11.06
CA TYR A 174 5.08 10.46 -12.19
C TYR A 174 6.37 10.12 -12.96
N LYS A 175 7.30 11.06 -13.13
CA LYS A 175 8.64 10.80 -13.71
C LYS A 175 9.40 9.74 -12.92
N GLN A 176 9.38 9.81 -11.58
CA GLN A 176 10.03 8.80 -10.73
C GLN A 176 9.38 7.41 -10.90
N VAL A 177 8.05 7.36 -10.97
CA VAL A 177 7.31 6.09 -11.22
C VAL A 177 7.67 5.49 -12.57
N ASP A 178 7.68 6.30 -13.63
CA ASP A 178 8.05 5.87 -14.98
C ASP A 178 9.48 5.31 -15.04
N GLN A 179 10.42 5.96 -14.36
CA GLN A 179 11.80 5.48 -14.28
C GLN A 179 11.90 4.10 -13.60
N ILE A 180 11.09 3.84 -12.57
CA ILE A 180 11.04 2.52 -11.94
C ILE A 180 10.55 1.46 -12.92
N ILE A 181 9.47 1.75 -13.67
CA ILE A 181 8.93 0.81 -14.67
C ILE A 181 9.94 0.54 -15.78
N LEU A 182 10.64 1.56 -16.29
CA LEU A 182 11.60 1.42 -17.38
C LEU A 182 12.87 0.63 -16.99
N ASN A 183 13.27 0.72 -15.72
CA ASN A 183 14.49 0.09 -15.21
C ASN A 183 14.26 -1.28 -14.53
N SER A 184 13.03 -1.82 -14.59
CA SER A 184 12.62 -3.10 -14.00
C SER A 184 12.51 -4.26 -15.02
#